data_3862fb6737e725b28bbed952ad5d2787
#
_entry.id   3862fb6737e725b28bbed952ad5d2787
#
_cell.length_a   1.000
_cell.length_b   1.000
_cell.length_c   1.000
_cell.angle_alpha   90.00
_cell.angle_beta   90.00
_cell.angle_gamma   90.00
#
_symmetry.space_group_name_H-M   'P 1'
#
loop_
_entity.id
_entity.type
_entity.pdbx_description
1 polymer ?
#
loop_
_entity_poly.entity_id
_entity_poly.type
_entity_poly.pdbx_seq_one_letter_code
_entity_poly.pdbx_strand_id
1 'polypeptide(L)'
;MINIHARVKHLIQRYNTRDPERIIKYLGIDLRYEDIGENTKGFYISLITNKYIVINSKLNEIEKVIVLAHELGHALLHYHRSTCFIREYTLFPRGRIENEANKFAAELLIDE
;
A
#
# COMPACT_ATOMS: atom_id res chain seq x y z
N MET A 1 1.67 -20.33 -2.75
CA MET A 1 2.34 -19.12 -3.29
C MET A 1 1.30 -18.15 -3.85
N ILE A 2 1.44 -16.87 -3.54
CA ILE A 2 0.50 -15.85 -4.02
C ILE A 2 0.86 -15.45 -5.44
N ASN A 3 -0.11 -15.54 -6.36
CA ASN A 3 0.06 -15.01 -7.71
C ASN A 3 -0.32 -13.52 -7.71
N ILE A 4 0.66 -12.68 -7.44
CA ILE A 4 0.44 -11.23 -7.28
C ILE A 4 -0.03 -10.59 -8.58
N HIS A 5 0.56 -10.98 -9.71
CA HIS A 5 0.15 -10.45 -11.01
C HIS A 5 -1.34 -10.70 -11.28
N ALA A 6 -1.80 -11.91 -11.06
CA ALA A 6 -3.22 -12.26 -11.27
C ALA A 6 -4.14 -11.51 -10.29
N ARG A 7 -3.70 -11.36 -9.04
CA ARG A 7 -4.47 -10.62 -8.03
C ARG A 7 -4.63 -9.16 -8.41
N VAL A 8 -3.56 -8.53 -8.87
CA VAL A 8 -3.60 -7.12 -9.29
C VAL A 8 -4.45 -6.95 -10.53
N LYS A 9 -4.29 -7.83 -11.50
CA LYS A 9 -5.09 -7.78 -12.73
C LYS A 9 -6.59 -7.88 -12.42
N HIS A 10 -6.96 -8.80 -11.55
CA HIS A 10 -8.36 -8.96 -11.11
C HIS A 10 -8.87 -7.71 -10.41
N LEU A 11 -8.05 -7.11 -9.55
CA LEU A 11 -8.38 -5.91 -8.81
C LEU A 11 -8.64 -4.72 -9.76
N ILE A 12 -7.77 -4.53 -10.74
CA ILE A 12 -7.91 -3.48 -11.75
C ILE A 12 -9.20 -3.67 -12.55
N GLN A 13 -9.50 -4.89 -12.95
CA GLN A 13 -10.73 -5.20 -13.69
C GLN A 13 -11.97 -4.92 -12.84
N ARG A 14 -11.93 -5.29 -11.57
CA ARG A 14 -13.06 -5.12 -10.67
C ARG A 14 -13.41 -3.64 -10.45
N TYR A 15 -12.40 -2.80 -10.21
CA TYR A 15 -12.62 -1.39 -9.87
C TYR A 15 -12.38 -0.45 -11.04
N ASN A 16 -11.93 -0.97 -12.16
CA ASN A 16 -11.70 -0.20 -13.39
C ASN A 16 -10.76 1.00 -13.15
N THR A 17 -9.72 0.80 -12.37
CA THR A 17 -8.72 1.83 -12.06
C THR A 17 -7.43 1.20 -11.56
N ARG A 18 -6.32 1.91 -11.75
CA ARG A 18 -5.02 1.60 -11.16
C ARG A 18 -4.66 2.55 -10.02
N ASP A 19 -5.54 3.51 -9.74
CA ASP A 19 -5.32 4.51 -8.70
C ASP A 19 -5.46 3.85 -7.31
N PRO A 20 -4.37 3.74 -6.55
CA PRO A 20 -4.43 3.07 -5.24
C PRO A 20 -5.34 3.79 -4.25
N GLU A 21 -5.42 5.12 -4.31
CA GLU A 21 -6.30 5.88 -3.42
C GLU A 21 -7.77 5.52 -3.64
N ARG A 22 -8.18 5.44 -4.91
CA ARG A 22 -9.54 5.05 -5.25
C ARG A 22 -9.86 3.63 -4.80
N ILE A 23 -8.94 2.71 -5.05
CA ILE A 23 -9.14 1.30 -4.67
C ILE A 23 -9.27 1.18 -3.15
N ILE A 24 -8.41 1.87 -2.40
CA ILE A 24 -8.46 1.89 -0.94
C ILE A 24 -9.84 2.34 -0.45
N LYS A 25 -10.37 3.41 -1.05
CA LYS A 25 -11.68 3.93 -0.70
C LYS A 25 -12.81 2.96 -1.06
N TYR A 26 -12.75 2.34 -2.25
CA TYR A 26 -13.74 1.34 -2.64
C TYR A 26 -13.76 0.14 -1.71
N LEU A 27 -12.60 -0.22 -1.14
CA LEU A 27 -12.49 -1.34 -0.21
C LEU A 27 -12.96 -0.99 1.21
N GLY A 28 -13.24 0.28 1.48
CA GLY A 28 -13.68 0.72 2.80
C GLY A 28 -12.58 0.81 3.84
N ILE A 29 -11.33 0.85 3.39
CA ILE A 29 -10.19 1.04 4.29
C ILE A 29 -10.11 2.53 4.65
N ASP A 30 -9.93 2.84 5.94
CA ASP A 30 -9.80 4.21 6.41
C ASP A 30 -8.43 4.74 5.99
N LEU A 31 -8.43 5.74 5.12
CA LEU A 31 -7.21 6.35 4.60
C LEU A 31 -7.04 7.76 5.18
N ARG A 32 -5.87 8.01 5.74
CA ARG A 32 -5.53 9.31 6.32
C ARG A 32 -4.17 9.78 5.86
N TYR A 33 -4.05 11.09 5.65
CA TYR A 33 -2.79 11.78 5.38
C TYR A 33 -2.47 12.62 6.60
N GLU A 34 -1.36 12.33 7.25
CA GLU A 34 -0.99 13.03 8.47
C GLU A 34 0.51 13.26 8.54
N ASP A 35 0.92 14.27 9.29
CA ASP A 35 2.32 14.49 9.59
C ASP A 35 2.74 13.49 10.66
N ILE A 36 3.47 12.48 10.26
CA ILE A 36 3.93 11.41 11.15
C ILE A 36 5.44 11.45 11.33
N GLY A 37 6.03 12.62 11.19
CA GLY A 37 7.46 12.85 11.46
C GLY A 37 8.33 12.62 10.23
N GLU A 38 9.63 12.49 10.48
CA GLU A 38 10.63 12.40 9.41
C GLU A 38 10.98 10.96 9.03
N ASN A 39 10.70 9.99 9.90
CA ASN A 39 11.23 8.64 9.76
C ASN A 39 10.23 7.63 9.20
N THR A 40 8.97 7.97 9.09
CA THR A 40 7.93 7.05 8.64
C THR A 40 7.27 7.56 7.37
N LYS A 41 7.22 6.74 6.33
CA LYS A 41 6.52 7.08 5.08
C LYS A 41 5.03 6.80 5.18
N GLY A 42 4.67 5.72 5.85
CA GLY A 42 3.30 5.33 6.05
C GLY A 42 3.21 4.05 6.84
N PHE A 43 2.01 3.66 7.19
CA PHE A 43 1.77 2.39 7.85
C PHE A 43 0.37 1.87 7.57
N TYR A 44 0.24 0.55 7.70
CA TYR A 44 -1.02 -0.15 7.63
C TYR A 44 -1.31 -0.74 9.01
N ILE A 45 -2.50 -0.50 9.52
CA ILE A 45 -2.95 -1.03 10.80
C ILE A 45 -4.13 -1.96 10.56
N SER A 46 -4.00 -3.20 11.03
CA SER A 46 -5.07 -4.19 10.99
C SER A 46 -5.61 -4.40 12.40
N LEU A 47 -6.83 -3.93 12.62
CA LEU A 47 -7.57 -4.17 13.85
C LEU A 47 -8.70 -5.16 13.56
N ILE A 48 -9.30 -5.72 14.61
CA ILE A 48 -10.35 -6.74 14.46
C ILE A 48 -11.51 -6.22 13.61
N THR A 49 -11.93 -4.99 13.84
CA THR A 49 -13.12 -4.41 13.19
C THR A 49 -12.80 -3.49 12.03
N ASN A 50 -11.57 -2.94 11.96
CA ASN A 50 -11.23 -1.92 10.98
C ASN A 50 -9.80 -2.03 10.50
N LYS A 51 -9.58 -1.53 9.27
CA LYS A 51 -8.26 -1.40 8.67
C LYS A 51 -7.99 0.05 8.35
N TYR A 52 -6.76 0.47 8.60
CA TYR A 52 -6.33 1.85 8.42
C TYR A 52 -5.04 1.91 7.60
N ILE A 53 -4.97 2.86 6.70
CA ILE A 53 -3.74 3.23 6.02
C ILE A 53 -3.48 4.70 6.34
N VAL A 54 -2.30 4.99 6.86
CA VAL A 54 -1.87 6.37 7.14
C VAL A 54 -0.63 6.65 6.30
N ILE A 55 -0.68 7.75 5.56
CA ILE A 55 0.41 8.17 4.67
C ILE A 55 0.95 9.51 5.17
N ASN A 56 2.27 9.62 5.21
CA ASN A 56 2.91 10.85 5.66
C ASN A 56 2.61 12.00 4.69
N SER A 57 1.95 13.02 5.20
CA SER A 57 1.56 14.18 4.39
C SER A 57 2.75 14.98 3.85
N LYS A 58 3.94 14.77 4.41
CA LYS A 58 5.17 15.44 3.97
C LYS A 58 5.80 14.84 2.72
N LEU A 59 5.36 13.66 2.29
CA LEU A 59 5.86 13.03 1.07
C LEU A 59 5.45 13.86 -0.16
N ASN A 60 6.30 13.84 -1.20
CA ASN A 60 5.90 14.42 -2.48
C ASN A 60 4.84 13.54 -3.16
N GLU A 61 4.24 14.02 -4.24
CA GLU A 61 3.12 13.32 -4.89
C GLU A 61 3.52 11.94 -5.43
N ILE A 62 4.72 11.81 -5.97
CA ILE A 62 5.20 10.53 -6.50
C ILE A 62 5.39 9.52 -5.36
N GLU A 63 6.03 9.95 -4.28
CA GLU A 63 6.22 9.09 -3.11
C GLU A 63 4.88 8.67 -2.50
N LYS A 64 3.92 9.57 -2.41
CA LYS A 64 2.58 9.25 -1.89
C LYS A 64 1.95 8.12 -2.65
N VAL A 65 1.98 8.16 -3.98
CA VAL A 65 1.39 7.11 -4.82
C VAL A 65 2.08 5.78 -4.60
N ILE A 66 3.41 5.78 -4.55
CA ILE A 66 4.18 4.55 -4.32
C ILE A 66 3.85 3.94 -2.96
N VAL A 67 3.82 4.76 -1.91
CA VAL A 67 3.55 4.29 -0.55
C VAL A 67 2.09 3.82 -0.42
N LEU A 68 1.14 4.53 -1.04
CA LEU A 68 -0.25 4.09 -1.08
C LEU A 68 -0.38 2.70 -1.69
N ALA A 69 0.25 2.47 -2.84
CA ALA A 69 0.20 1.17 -3.52
C ALA A 69 0.86 0.07 -2.68
N HIS A 70 1.96 0.37 -2.02
CA HIS A 70 2.67 -0.55 -1.14
C HIS A 70 1.81 -0.95 0.06
N GLU A 71 1.21 0.04 0.74
CA GLU A 71 0.34 -0.23 1.90
C GLU A 71 -0.94 -0.96 1.50
N LEU A 72 -1.49 -0.65 0.33
CA LEU A 72 -2.60 -1.41 -0.22
C LEU A 72 -2.21 -2.88 -0.43
N GLY A 73 -1.00 -3.12 -0.90
CA GLY A 73 -0.46 -4.47 -1.04
C GLY A 73 -0.48 -5.23 0.29
N HIS A 74 -0.03 -4.60 1.36
CA HIS A 74 -0.11 -5.19 2.70
C HIS A 74 -1.54 -5.46 3.12
N ALA A 75 -2.44 -4.53 2.88
CA ALA A 75 -3.85 -4.68 3.26
C ALA A 75 -4.52 -5.86 2.57
N LEU A 76 -4.12 -6.20 1.34
CA LEU A 76 -4.71 -7.28 0.57
C LEU A 76 -3.97 -8.60 0.68
N LEU A 77 -2.64 -8.57 0.79
CA LEU A 77 -1.82 -9.77 0.85
C LEU A 77 -1.48 -10.21 2.27
N HIS A 78 -1.38 -9.25 3.18
CA HIS A 78 -0.93 -9.48 4.56
C HIS A 78 -1.91 -8.84 5.56
N TYR A 79 -3.18 -8.97 5.31
CA TYR A 79 -4.22 -8.23 6.03
C TYR A 79 -4.26 -8.49 7.53
N HIS A 80 -3.61 -9.54 8.03
CA HIS A 80 -3.55 -9.84 9.46
C HIS A 80 -2.47 -9.05 10.19
N ARG A 81 -1.54 -8.43 9.47
CA ARG A 81 -0.36 -7.81 10.05
C ARG A 81 -0.37 -6.32 9.89
N SER A 82 -0.11 -5.61 11.00
CA SER A 82 0.20 -4.20 10.92
C SER A 82 1.64 -4.02 10.47
N THR A 83 1.88 -3.06 9.58
CA THR A 83 3.21 -2.82 9.00
C THR A 83 3.54 -1.34 9.04
N CYS A 84 4.85 -1.02 9.06
CA CYS A 84 5.33 0.35 9.07
C CYS A 84 6.42 0.52 8.01
N PHE A 85 6.23 1.45 7.09
CA PHE A 85 7.18 1.78 6.05
C PHE A 85 8.13 2.87 6.57
N ILE A 86 9.36 2.51 6.81
CA ILE A 86 10.35 3.41 7.40
C ILE A 86 11.12 4.15 6.32
N ARG A 87 11.12 5.47 6.43
CA ARG A 87 11.61 6.39 5.44
C ARG A 87 13.12 6.34 5.21
N GLU A 88 13.88 6.21 6.29
CA GLU A 88 15.33 6.36 6.27
C GLU A 88 16.09 5.13 5.76
N TYR A 89 15.45 3.97 5.69
CA TYR A 89 16.13 2.76 5.26
C TYR A 89 16.19 2.62 3.75
N THR A 90 15.05 2.72 3.09
CA THR A 90 14.99 2.51 1.65
C THR A 90 13.61 2.89 1.11
N LEU A 91 13.54 3.19 -0.18
CA LEU A 91 12.27 3.35 -0.85
C LEU A 91 11.54 2.00 -0.99
N PHE A 92 12.31 0.91 -1.05
CA PHE A 92 11.76 -0.45 -1.18
C PHE A 92 12.28 -1.31 -0.03
N PRO A 93 11.53 -1.40 1.08
CA PRO A 93 11.92 -2.24 2.21
C PRO A 93 12.15 -3.69 1.79
N ARG A 94 12.98 -4.41 2.56
CA ARG A 94 13.35 -5.79 2.27
C ARG A 94 12.63 -6.76 3.19
N GLY A 95 12.60 -8.01 2.79
CA GLY A 95 11.95 -9.09 3.50
C GLY A 95 10.82 -9.67 2.67
N ARG A 96 10.35 -10.86 3.03
CA ARG A 96 9.36 -11.58 2.22
C ARG A 96 8.06 -10.78 2.02
N ILE A 97 7.46 -10.31 3.10
CA ILE A 97 6.20 -9.58 2.99
C ILE A 97 6.40 -8.22 2.34
N GLU A 98 7.55 -7.59 2.57
CA GLU A 98 7.87 -6.32 1.94
C GLU A 98 8.11 -6.50 0.43
N ASN A 99 8.78 -7.57 0.04
CA ASN A 99 8.99 -7.89 -1.38
C ASN A 99 7.66 -8.14 -2.09
N GLU A 100 6.74 -8.82 -1.44
CA GLU A 100 5.40 -9.05 -2.00
C GLU A 100 4.63 -7.74 -2.16
N ALA A 101 4.68 -6.87 -1.16
CA ALA A 101 4.04 -5.55 -1.24
C ALA A 101 4.68 -4.67 -2.32
N ASN A 102 6.00 -4.72 -2.47
CA ASN A 102 6.71 -4.00 -3.53
C ASN A 102 6.30 -4.50 -4.91
N LYS A 103 6.21 -5.82 -5.07
CA LYS A 103 5.75 -6.41 -6.34
C LYS A 103 4.32 -6.02 -6.64
N PHE A 104 3.44 -6.05 -5.65
CA PHE A 104 2.06 -5.60 -5.79
C PHE A 104 2.01 -4.15 -6.28
N ALA A 105 2.77 -3.26 -5.65
CA ALA A 105 2.81 -1.85 -6.02
C ALA A 105 3.30 -1.67 -7.46
N ALA A 106 4.35 -2.38 -7.86
CA ALA A 106 4.89 -2.29 -9.21
C ALA A 106 3.86 -2.77 -10.24
N GLU A 107 3.21 -3.90 -9.99
CA GLU A 107 2.19 -4.45 -10.89
C GLU A 107 0.99 -3.50 -11.03
N LEU A 108 0.60 -2.84 -9.94
CA LEU A 108 -0.53 -1.93 -9.96
C LEU A 108 -0.20 -0.63 -10.70
N LEU A 109 0.97 -0.06 -10.46
CA LEU A 109 1.32 1.28 -10.93
C LEU A 109 1.90 1.29 -12.34
N ILE A 110 2.50 0.18 -12.78
CA ILE A 110 3.13 0.12 -14.10
C ILE A 110 2.13 -0.45 -15.10
N ASP A 111 1.74 0.39 -16.05
CA ASP A 111 0.86 -0.02 -17.14
C ASP A 111 1.70 -0.65 -18.25
N GLU A 112 1.36 -1.86 -18.60
CA GLU A 112 2.04 -2.59 -19.70
C GLU A 112 1.28 -2.48 -20.99
#